data_dc964271dabf1d4082c2808fa4e989c7
#
_entry.id   dc964271dabf1d4082c2808fa4e989c7
#
_cell.length_a   1.000
_cell.length_b   1.000
_cell.length_c   1.000
_cell.angle_alpha   90.00
_cell.angle_beta   90.00
_cell.angle_gamma   90.00
#
_symmetry.space_group_name_H-M   'P 1'
#
loop_
_entity.id
_entity.type
_entity.pdbx_description
1 polymer ?
#
loop_
_entity_poly.entity_id
_entity_poly.type
_entity_poly.pdbx_seq_one_letter_code
_entity_poly.pdbx_strand_id
1 'polypeptide(L)'
;YSSSINVETNHNSGTLTTSENSTNLVRQSLNNFNVEVRTSGLIDSNDNFLENSSDIVSKTFLGGNLGLGFDFGMTYHFSPQLEFTASLLDFGFVRHSKNTRVFSGEGDYVFDGINFQYDEAGINYWDQLGDDFKANVPTRETTDAYTSWRPTKLNAALKYSFGDIRSKVCYAPTRKQYYY
;
A
#
# COMPACT_ATOMS: atom_id res chain seq x y z
N TYR A 1 2.81 17.87 -6.88
CA TYR A 1 3.45 16.56 -6.68
C TYR A 1 3.58 15.83 -8.00
N SER A 2 4.65 15.07 -8.12
CA SER A 2 4.87 14.16 -9.22
C SER A 2 5.41 12.86 -8.61
N SER A 3 4.86 11.72 -9.02
CA SER A 3 5.36 10.42 -8.62
C SER A 3 5.25 9.47 -9.81
N SER A 4 6.33 8.77 -10.11
CA SER A 4 6.32 7.78 -11.19
C SER A 4 6.24 6.36 -10.67
N ILE A 5 6.59 6.14 -9.41
CA ILE A 5 6.55 4.82 -8.80
C ILE A 5 5.54 4.82 -7.66
N ASN A 6 4.58 3.92 -7.73
CA ASN A 6 3.60 3.69 -6.70
C ASN A 6 3.24 2.20 -6.64
N VAL A 7 3.00 1.71 -5.44
CA VAL A 7 2.40 0.39 -5.18
C VAL A 7 1.38 0.57 -4.08
N GLU A 8 0.16 0.18 -4.34
CA GLU A 8 -0.91 0.20 -3.35
C GLU A 8 -1.83 -1.00 -3.48
N THR A 9 -2.44 -1.41 -2.38
CA THR A 9 -3.53 -2.38 -2.37
C THR A 9 -4.84 -1.65 -2.13
N ASN A 10 -5.83 -1.89 -2.98
CA ASN A 10 -7.16 -1.30 -2.83
C ASN A 10 -8.08 -2.22 -2.01
N HIS A 11 -8.01 -3.51 -2.29
CA HIS A 11 -8.70 -4.55 -1.54
C HIS A 11 -7.68 -5.58 -1.08
N ASN A 12 -7.85 -6.07 0.12
CA ASN A 12 -7.03 -7.17 0.66
C ASN A 12 -7.84 -7.87 1.75
N SER A 13 -8.62 -8.84 1.34
CA SER A 13 -9.47 -9.61 2.25
C SER A 13 -9.43 -11.10 1.91
N GLY A 14 -9.72 -11.94 2.89
CA GLY A 14 -9.79 -13.37 2.75
C GLY A 14 -9.74 -14.05 4.12
N THR A 15 -10.15 -15.31 4.16
CA THR A 15 -10.07 -16.14 5.36
C THR A 15 -9.21 -17.35 5.09
N LEU A 16 -8.06 -17.46 5.79
CA LEU A 16 -7.21 -18.62 5.73
C LEU A 16 -7.66 -19.62 6.80
N THR A 17 -8.05 -20.82 6.37
CA THR A 17 -8.41 -21.93 7.25
C THR A 17 -7.43 -23.07 7.09
N THR A 18 -6.93 -23.59 8.21
CA THR A 18 -6.07 -24.77 8.22
C THR A 18 -6.85 -25.93 8.81
N SER A 19 -6.90 -27.07 8.11
CA SER A 19 -7.56 -28.30 8.53
C SER A 19 -6.67 -29.50 8.29
N GLU A 20 -6.87 -30.55 9.07
CA GLU A 20 -6.25 -31.85 8.80
C GLU A 20 -7.12 -32.66 7.84
N ASN A 21 -6.51 -33.26 6.86
CA ASN A 21 -7.16 -34.21 5.97
C ASN A 21 -7.14 -35.62 6.60
N SER A 22 -8.01 -36.52 6.11
CA SER A 22 -8.07 -37.94 6.54
C SER A 22 -6.77 -38.72 6.42
N THR A 23 -5.77 -38.18 5.74
CA THR A 23 -4.41 -38.72 5.57
C THR A 23 -3.37 -38.04 6.46
N ASN A 24 -3.75 -37.29 7.49
CA ASN A 24 -2.88 -36.48 8.35
C ASN A 24 -2.03 -35.43 7.58
N LEU A 25 -2.49 -35.01 6.42
CA LEU A 25 -1.88 -33.90 5.68
C LEU A 25 -2.60 -32.60 6.03
N VAL A 26 -1.81 -31.55 6.22
CA VAL A 26 -2.33 -30.22 6.48
C VAL A 26 -2.85 -29.62 5.19
N ARG A 27 -4.16 -29.33 5.15
CA ARG A 27 -4.81 -28.60 4.06
C ARG A 27 -4.98 -27.15 4.47
N GLN A 28 -4.62 -26.24 3.61
CA GLN A 28 -4.86 -24.81 3.76
C GLN A 28 -5.88 -24.36 2.73
N SER A 29 -6.95 -23.70 3.19
CA SER A 29 -8.00 -23.16 2.33
C SER A 29 -8.04 -21.65 2.51
N LEU A 30 -7.87 -20.91 1.42
CA LEU A 30 -8.06 -19.48 1.36
C LEU A 30 -9.45 -19.22 0.77
N ASN A 31 -10.38 -18.74 1.60
CA ASN A 31 -11.77 -18.55 1.23
C ASN A 31 -12.11 -17.07 1.12
N ASN A 32 -13.01 -16.73 0.20
CA ASN A 32 -13.45 -15.35 -0.06
C ASN A 32 -12.28 -14.39 -0.26
N PHE A 33 -11.28 -14.86 -0.96
CA PHE A 33 -10.12 -14.08 -1.30
C PHE A 33 -10.52 -12.98 -2.29
N ASN A 34 -10.16 -11.74 -1.97
CA ASN A 34 -10.33 -10.60 -2.85
C ASN A 34 -9.16 -9.65 -2.64
N VAL A 35 -8.29 -9.55 -3.65
CA VAL A 35 -7.10 -8.70 -3.63
C VAL A 35 -7.02 -7.89 -4.90
N GLU A 36 -6.77 -6.60 -4.77
CA GLU A 36 -6.43 -5.73 -5.87
C GLU A 36 -5.14 -4.98 -5.55
N VAL A 37 -4.12 -5.20 -6.37
CA VAL A 37 -2.82 -4.53 -6.30
C VAL A 37 -2.67 -3.61 -7.50
N ARG A 38 -2.40 -2.34 -7.24
CA ARG A 38 -2.16 -1.32 -8.24
C ARG A 38 -0.71 -0.91 -8.21
N THR A 39 -0.07 -0.89 -9.36
CA THR A 39 1.31 -0.45 -9.50
C THR A 39 1.42 0.63 -10.58
N SER A 40 2.40 1.50 -10.42
CA SER A 40 2.75 2.50 -11.43
C SER A 40 4.27 2.64 -11.48
N GLY A 41 4.82 2.65 -12.69
CA GLY A 41 6.23 2.92 -12.94
C GLY A 41 7.22 1.84 -12.51
N LEU A 42 6.78 0.69 -12.00
CA LEU A 42 7.62 -0.45 -11.64
C LEU A 42 7.94 -1.36 -12.82
N ILE A 43 6.99 -1.48 -13.73
CA ILE A 43 7.07 -2.36 -14.88
C ILE A 43 7.13 -1.49 -16.12
N ASP A 44 8.07 -1.77 -17.01
CA ASP A 44 8.20 -1.08 -18.29
C ASP A 44 7.10 -1.56 -19.27
N SER A 45 6.93 -0.83 -20.38
CA SER A 45 6.02 -1.19 -21.48
C SER A 45 6.34 -2.55 -22.14
N ASN A 46 7.53 -3.10 -21.88
CA ASN A 46 7.99 -4.42 -22.35
C ASN A 46 7.90 -5.51 -21.28
N ASP A 47 7.12 -5.30 -20.22
CA ASP A 47 6.92 -6.22 -19.08
C ASP A 47 8.20 -6.54 -18.26
N ASN A 48 9.24 -5.70 -18.38
CA ASN A 48 10.43 -5.84 -17.57
C ASN A 48 10.36 -4.98 -16.31
N PHE A 49 10.79 -5.56 -15.18
CA PHE A 49 11.00 -4.78 -13.97
C PHE A 49 12.14 -3.77 -14.16
N LEU A 50 11.99 -2.59 -13.56
CA LEU A 50 13.05 -1.58 -13.56
C LEU A 50 14.21 -2.06 -12.68
N GLU A 51 15.29 -2.50 -13.31
CA GLU A 51 16.50 -2.98 -12.62
C GLU A 51 17.53 -1.88 -12.33
N ASN A 52 17.49 -0.79 -13.09
CA ASN A 52 18.50 0.27 -12.99
C ASN A 52 18.05 1.40 -12.05
N SER A 53 18.87 1.69 -11.05
CA SER A 53 18.64 2.80 -10.10
C SER A 53 18.59 4.18 -10.77
N SER A 54 19.31 4.40 -11.87
CA SER A 54 19.25 5.64 -12.66
C SER A 54 17.88 5.87 -13.29
N ASP A 55 17.24 4.81 -13.80
CA ASP A 55 15.90 4.88 -14.39
C ASP A 55 14.84 5.13 -13.33
N ILE A 56 15.00 4.54 -12.16
CA ILE A 56 14.16 4.77 -11.00
C ILE A 56 14.21 6.26 -10.59
N VAL A 57 15.41 6.83 -10.47
CA VAL A 57 15.58 8.24 -10.07
C VAL A 57 15.00 9.18 -11.11
N SER A 58 15.29 8.99 -12.39
CA SER A 58 14.76 9.86 -13.47
C SER A 58 13.23 9.81 -13.55
N LYS A 59 12.63 8.63 -13.41
CA LYS A 59 11.19 8.45 -13.40
C LYS A 59 10.54 9.00 -12.13
N THR A 60 11.22 8.98 -10.99
CA THR A 60 10.70 9.52 -9.72
C THR A 60 10.48 11.03 -9.78
N PHE A 61 11.36 11.78 -10.44
CA PHE A 61 11.26 13.24 -10.51
C PHE A 61 10.51 13.76 -11.75
N LEU A 62 10.52 13.04 -12.86
CA LEU A 62 9.98 13.49 -14.15
C LEU A 62 8.94 12.52 -14.74
N GLY A 63 8.45 11.58 -13.99
CA GLY A 63 7.69 10.43 -14.47
C GLY A 63 6.29 10.71 -15.06
N GLY A 64 5.81 11.96 -14.99
CA GLY A 64 4.60 12.37 -15.68
C GLY A 64 3.27 11.97 -15.06
N ASN A 65 3.28 11.33 -13.88
CA ASN A 65 2.10 11.18 -13.05
C ASN A 65 1.98 12.42 -12.16
N LEU A 66 0.91 13.20 -12.33
CA LEU A 66 0.74 14.48 -11.67
C LEU A 66 -0.27 14.39 -10.53
N GLY A 67 0.01 15.14 -9.48
CA GLY A 67 -0.87 15.27 -8.32
C GLY A 67 -0.94 16.71 -7.82
N LEU A 68 -2.01 16.98 -7.10
CA LEU A 68 -2.22 18.22 -6.38
C LEU A 68 -2.24 17.93 -4.89
N GLY A 69 -1.68 18.85 -4.11
CA GLY A 69 -1.71 18.78 -2.65
C GLY A 69 -1.66 20.15 -2.05
N PHE A 70 -2.31 20.27 -0.90
CA PHE A 70 -2.43 21.51 -0.15
C PHE A 70 -2.04 21.27 1.30
N ASP A 71 -1.31 22.22 1.84
CA ASP A 71 -0.99 22.32 3.27
C ASP A 71 -1.65 23.58 3.80
N PHE A 72 -2.33 23.47 4.91
CA PHE A 72 -2.98 24.58 5.59
C PHE A 72 -2.57 24.60 7.05
N GLY A 73 -2.22 25.79 7.56
CA GLY A 73 -1.87 25.99 8.96
C GLY A 73 -2.45 27.28 9.49
N MET A 74 -2.91 27.25 10.74
CA MET A 74 -3.39 28.44 11.44
C MET A 74 -2.89 28.49 12.88
N THR A 75 -2.69 29.68 13.38
CA THR A 75 -2.45 29.97 14.79
C THR A 75 -3.44 31.03 15.25
N TYR A 76 -4.13 30.74 16.35
CA TYR A 76 -5.11 31.65 16.92
C TYR A 76 -4.78 31.95 18.39
N HIS A 77 -4.73 33.22 18.73
CA HIS A 77 -4.45 33.70 20.06
C HIS A 77 -5.77 34.08 20.74
N PHE A 78 -6.25 33.25 21.68
CA PHE A 78 -7.43 33.56 22.49
C PHE A 78 -7.15 34.68 23.50
N SER A 79 -5.92 34.71 24.02
CA SER A 79 -5.40 35.73 24.94
C SER A 79 -3.88 35.82 24.82
N PRO A 80 -3.21 36.79 25.46
CA PRO A 80 -1.75 36.82 25.51
C PRO A 80 -1.11 35.55 26.08
N GLN A 81 -1.86 34.77 26.87
CA GLN A 81 -1.40 33.55 27.48
C GLN A 81 -1.84 32.28 26.80
N LEU A 82 -2.93 32.31 25.98
CA LEU A 82 -3.52 31.11 25.39
C LEU A 82 -3.47 31.17 23.85
N GLU A 83 -2.73 30.25 23.29
CA GLU A 83 -2.51 30.08 21.84
C GLU A 83 -2.98 28.71 21.37
N PHE A 84 -3.71 28.66 20.30
CA PHE A 84 -4.11 27.43 19.59
C PHE A 84 -3.46 27.41 18.21
N THR A 85 -2.84 26.29 17.87
CA THR A 85 -2.27 26.06 16.54
C THR A 85 -2.86 24.79 15.95
N ALA A 86 -3.30 24.85 14.69
CA ALA A 86 -3.76 23.69 13.94
C ALA A 86 -3.11 23.67 12.55
N SER A 87 -2.83 22.47 12.04
CA SER A 87 -2.36 22.29 10.68
C SER A 87 -2.93 21.03 10.04
N LEU A 88 -3.30 21.15 8.77
CA LEU A 88 -3.68 20.09 7.87
C LEU A 88 -2.57 19.97 6.82
N LEU A 89 -1.90 18.84 6.75
CA LEU A 89 -0.77 18.61 5.85
C LEU A 89 -1.08 17.47 4.90
N ASP A 90 -0.48 17.53 3.71
CA ASP A 90 -0.55 16.49 2.68
C ASP A 90 -1.99 16.20 2.19
N PHE A 91 -2.93 17.15 2.29
CA PHE A 91 -4.26 16.95 1.72
C PHE A 91 -4.19 17.00 0.19
N GLY A 92 -4.25 15.84 -0.46
CA GLY A 92 -4.07 15.79 -1.89
C GLY A 92 -4.13 14.39 -2.49
N PHE A 93 -3.92 14.34 -3.80
CA PHE A 93 -3.94 13.10 -4.58
C PHE A 93 -2.90 13.12 -5.69
N VAL A 94 -2.56 11.94 -6.19
CA VAL A 94 -1.74 11.72 -7.39
C VAL A 94 -2.51 10.84 -8.35
N ARG A 95 -2.66 11.26 -9.61
CA ARG A 95 -3.22 10.45 -10.67
C ARG A 95 -2.12 9.70 -11.40
N HIS A 96 -2.19 8.38 -11.33
CA HIS A 96 -1.30 7.47 -12.02
C HIS A 96 -1.95 7.04 -13.35
N SER A 97 -1.30 7.40 -14.46
CA SER A 97 -1.81 7.11 -15.81
C SER A 97 -0.73 6.60 -16.76
N LYS A 98 0.51 6.53 -16.28
CA LYS A 98 1.65 6.03 -17.07
C LYS A 98 2.24 4.80 -16.42
N ASN A 99 2.48 3.77 -17.23
CA ASN A 99 3.03 2.49 -16.79
C ASN A 99 2.28 1.93 -15.58
N THR A 100 0.94 1.98 -15.66
CA THR A 100 0.05 1.45 -14.63
C THR A 100 -0.26 -0.01 -14.91
N ARG A 101 -0.31 -0.80 -13.84
CA ARG A 101 -0.79 -2.18 -13.83
C ARG A 101 -1.70 -2.36 -12.64
N VAL A 102 -2.85 -2.94 -12.87
CA VAL A 102 -3.81 -3.29 -11.84
C VAL A 102 -4.02 -4.80 -11.91
N PHE A 103 -3.61 -5.47 -10.86
CA PHE A 103 -3.76 -6.91 -10.69
C PHE A 103 -4.90 -7.14 -9.71
N SER A 104 -5.91 -7.86 -10.13
CA SER A 104 -7.01 -8.28 -9.25
C SER A 104 -7.18 -9.79 -9.29
N GLY A 105 -7.50 -10.36 -8.14
CA GLY A 105 -7.81 -11.78 -7.99
C GLY A 105 -8.89 -11.96 -6.93
N GLU A 106 -9.87 -12.81 -7.22
CA GLU A 106 -10.94 -13.14 -6.29
C GLU A 106 -11.31 -14.61 -6.41
N GLY A 107 -11.74 -15.21 -5.31
CA GLY A 107 -12.21 -16.58 -5.30
C GLY A 107 -11.80 -17.36 -4.07
N ASP A 108 -11.80 -18.67 -4.23
CA ASP A 108 -11.37 -19.63 -3.23
C ASP A 108 -10.19 -20.43 -3.77
N TYR A 109 -9.21 -20.70 -2.93
CA TYR A 109 -8.06 -21.52 -3.28
C TYR A 109 -7.78 -22.53 -2.19
N VAL A 110 -7.58 -23.78 -2.58
CA VAL A 110 -7.25 -24.88 -1.66
C VAL A 110 -5.85 -25.38 -1.98
N PHE A 111 -4.99 -25.32 -1.00
CA PHE A 111 -3.64 -25.86 -1.06
C PHE A 111 -3.56 -27.15 -0.24
N ASP A 112 -3.38 -28.26 -0.92
CA ASP A 112 -3.28 -29.60 -0.33
C ASP A 112 -1.83 -30.03 0.00
N GLY A 113 -0.87 -29.11 -0.12
CA GLY A 113 0.54 -29.35 0.10
C GLY A 113 1.33 -29.59 -1.18
N ILE A 114 2.65 -29.58 -1.07
CA ILE A 114 3.56 -29.87 -2.18
C ILE A 114 4.01 -31.32 -2.05
N ASN A 115 3.84 -32.10 -3.10
CA ASN A 115 4.33 -33.45 -3.17
C ASN A 115 5.83 -33.44 -3.58
N PHE A 116 6.73 -33.55 -2.60
CA PHE A 116 8.16 -33.57 -2.86
C PHE A 116 8.57 -34.95 -3.42
N GLN A 117 9.02 -34.98 -4.66
CA GLN A 117 9.63 -36.15 -5.27
C GLN A 117 11.15 -36.05 -5.11
N TYR A 118 11.76 -36.99 -4.42
CA TYR A 118 13.17 -36.94 -4.03
C TYR A 118 14.16 -37.16 -5.19
N ASP A 119 13.71 -37.65 -6.34
CA ASP A 119 14.55 -38.05 -7.46
C ASP A 119 14.55 -37.08 -8.68
N GLU A 120 13.77 -35.99 -8.65
CA GLU A 120 13.73 -35.08 -9.77
C GLU A 120 14.55 -33.80 -9.49
N ALA A 121 15.84 -33.86 -9.86
CA ALA A 121 16.69 -32.68 -9.87
C ALA A 121 16.19 -31.68 -10.94
N GLY A 122 15.66 -30.55 -10.53
CA GLY A 122 15.29 -29.43 -11.41
C GLY A 122 13.85 -28.93 -11.31
N ILE A 123 13.01 -29.52 -10.47
CA ILE A 123 11.65 -29.01 -10.27
C ILE A 123 11.70 -27.75 -9.39
N ASN A 124 11.24 -26.62 -9.94
CA ASN A 124 11.00 -25.43 -9.15
C ASN A 124 9.58 -25.50 -8.56
N TYR A 125 9.47 -25.95 -7.32
CA TYR A 125 8.18 -26.08 -6.63
C TYR A 125 7.45 -24.75 -6.45
N TRP A 126 8.17 -23.64 -6.44
CA TRP A 126 7.56 -22.31 -6.39
C TRP A 126 6.88 -21.93 -7.69
N ASP A 127 7.44 -22.34 -8.83
CA ASP A 127 6.79 -22.12 -10.13
C ASP A 127 5.52 -22.97 -10.23
N GLN A 128 5.60 -24.26 -9.81
CA GLN A 128 4.42 -25.12 -9.76
C GLN A 128 3.30 -24.53 -8.88
N LEU A 129 3.63 -24.03 -7.69
CA LEU A 129 2.66 -23.41 -6.80
C LEU A 129 2.05 -22.15 -7.44
N GLY A 130 2.89 -21.35 -8.08
CA GLY A 130 2.45 -20.14 -8.80
C GLY A 130 1.52 -20.45 -9.97
N ASP A 131 1.83 -21.48 -10.71
CA ASP A 131 1.02 -21.93 -11.85
C ASP A 131 -0.31 -22.55 -11.40
N ASP A 132 -0.29 -23.36 -10.35
CA ASP A 132 -1.49 -23.93 -9.74
C ASP A 132 -2.42 -22.83 -9.19
N PHE A 133 -1.84 -21.85 -8.50
CA PHE A 133 -2.59 -20.68 -8.02
C PHE A 133 -3.22 -19.92 -9.17
N LYS A 134 -2.48 -19.61 -10.23
CA LYS A 134 -2.99 -18.91 -11.41
C LYS A 134 -4.08 -19.71 -12.15
N ALA A 135 -3.96 -21.03 -12.17
CA ALA A 135 -4.96 -21.90 -12.82
C ALA A 135 -6.28 -21.95 -12.06
N ASN A 136 -6.23 -21.84 -10.71
CA ASN A 136 -7.39 -22.01 -9.84
C ASN A 136 -8.01 -20.68 -9.38
N VAL A 137 -7.24 -19.59 -9.39
CA VAL A 137 -7.72 -18.26 -9.01
C VAL A 137 -7.90 -17.39 -10.24
N PRO A 138 -9.12 -16.91 -10.54
CA PRO A 138 -9.35 -15.97 -11.62
C PRO A 138 -8.57 -14.68 -11.35
N THR A 139 -7.51 -14.47 -12.11
CA THR A 139 -6.71 -13.24 -12.05
C THR A 139 -6.98 -12.38 -13.27
N ARG A 140 -7.12 -11.09 -13.04
CA ARG A 140 -7.29 -10.09 -14.10
C ARG A 140 -6.20 -9.03 -13.98
N GLU A 141 -5.60 -8.74 -15.12
CA GLU A 141 -4.65 -7.63 -15.24
C GLU A 141 -5.21 -6.56 -16.17
N THR A 142 -5.14 -5.31 -15.76
CA THR A 142 -5.50 -4.15 -16.59
C THR A 142 -4.43 -3.05 -16.47
N THR A 143 -4.46 -2.14 -17.45
CA THR A 143 -3.56 -0.96 -17.48
C THR A 143 -4.31 0.33 -17.17
N ASP A 144 -5.41 0.23 -16.43
CA ASP A 144 -6.26 1.37 -16.12
C ASP A 144 -5.54 2.40 -15.25
N ALA A 145 -5.81 3.66 -15.52
CA ALA A 145 -5.35 4.75 -14.69
C ALA A 145 -6.09 4.77 -13.35
N TYR A 146 -5.37 5.03 -12.27
CA TYR A 146 -5.95 5.13 -10.94
C TYR A 146 -5.46 6.37 -10.18
N THR A 147 -6.11 6.68 -9.07
CA THR A 147 -5.79 7.82 -8.23
C THR A 147 -5.46 7.35 -6.83
N SER A 148 -4.26 7.74 -6.35
CA SER A 148 -3.84 7.53 -4.96
C SER A 148 -4.06 8.79 -4.14
N TRP A 149 -4.71 8.65 -2.99
CA TRP A 149 -4.83 9.73 -2.01
C TRP A 149 -3.61 9.76 -1.10
N ARG A 150 -3.11 10.96 -0.82
CA ARG A 150 -2.01 11.10 0.13
C ARG A 150 -2.51 10.94 1.57
N PRO A 151 -1.69 10.35 2.46
CA PRO A 151 -2.06 10.23 3.87
C PRO A 151 -2.10 11.62 4.53
N THR A 152 -3.29 12.17 4.61
CA THR A 152 -3.54 13.47 5.23
C THR A 152 -3.23 13.45 6.72
N LYS A 153 -2.51 14.47 7.20
CA LYS A 153 -2.12 14.61 8.61
C LYS A 153 -2.79 15.82 9.21
N LEU A 154 -3.51 15.62 10.31
CA LEU A 154 -4.10 16.69 11.12
C LEU A 154 -3.29 16.83 12.41
N ASN A 155 -2.77 18.04 12.68
CA ASN A 155 -2.10 18.36 13.93
C ASN A 155 -2.85 19.50 14.60
N ALA A 156 -2.95 19.42 15.94
CA ALA A 156 -3.49 20.49 16.77
C ALA A 156 -2.67 20.60 18.06
N ALA A 157 -2.44 21.83 18.50
CA ALA A 157 -1.71 22.11 19.73
C ALA A 157 -2.35 23.28 20.46
N LEU A 158 -2.38 23.20 21.79
CA LEU A 158 -2.80 24.27 22.67
C LEU A 158 -1.63 24.64 23.59
N LYS A 159 -1.26 25.92 23.63
CA LYS A 159 -0.19 26.44 24.47
C LYS A 159 -0.76 27.45 25.44
N TYR A 160 -0.47 27.23 26.72
CA TYR A 160 -0.79 28.18 27.78
C TYR A 160 0.49 28.64 28.51
N SER A 161 0.66 29.94 28.66
CA SER A 161 1.81 30.54 29.33
C SER A 161 1.43 31.04 30.74
N PHE A 162 1.94 30.37 31.78
CA PHE A 162 1.72 30.75 33.19
C PHE A 162 2.73 31.80 33.58
N GLY A 163 2.41 33.11 33.47
CA GLY A 163 3.29 34.20 33.89
C GLY A 163 4.76 34.01 33.49
N ASP A 164 5.71 34.16 34.43
CA ASP A 164 7.14 33.92 34.18
C ASP A 164 7.55 32.45 34.10
N ILE A 165 6.67 31.51 34.42
CA ILE A 165 6.95 30.08 34.35
C ILE A 165 6.58 29.59 32.93
N ARG A 166 7.57 29.44 32.06
CA ARG A 166 7.43 28.90 30.72
C ARG A 166 7.25 27.37 30.76
N SER A 167 6.05 26.88 31.03
CA SER A 167 5.73 25.48 30.82
C SER A 167 5.14 25.28 29.44
N LYS A 168 5.87 24.62 28.54
CA LYS A 168 5.37 24.17 27.23
C LYS A 168 4.75 22.80 27.40
N VAL A 169 3.43 22.69 27.38
CA VAL A 169 2.76 21.41 27.24
C VAL A 169 2.50 21.16 25.76
N CYS A 170 3.34 20.38 25.12
CA CYS A 170 3.10 19.89 23.76
C CYS A 170 2.37 18.54 23.85
N TYR A 171 1.11 18.49 23.44
CA TYR A 171 0.40 17.24 23.25
C TYR A 171 0.58 16.82 21.79
N ALA A 172 1.42 15.83 21.54
CA ALA A 172 1.51 15.17 20.26
C ALA A 172 0.51 14.00 20.26
N PRO A 173 -0.56 14.02 19.46
CA PRO A 173 -1.44 12.87 19.38
C PRO A 173 -0.65 11.67 18.85
N THR A 174 -0.70 10.57 19.59
CA THR A 174 -0.06 9.31 19.23
C THR A 174 -0.62 8.85 17.89
N ARG A 175 0.25 8.64 16.93
CA ARG A 175 -0.08 8.15 15.59
C ARG A 175 -0.81 6.81 15.70
N LYS A 176 -2.13 6.77 15.53
CA LYS A 176 -2.79 5.55 15.13
C LYS A 176 -2.71 5.49 13.61
N GLN A 177 -1.79 4.69 13.11
CA GLN A 177 -1.73 4.31 11.71
C GLN A 177 -2.85 3.29 11.49
N TYR A 178 -3.94 3.71 10.86
CA TYR A 178 -4.93 2.78 10.33
C TYR A 178 -4.45 2.40 8.93
N TYR A 179 -4.05 1.15 8.77
CA TYR A 179 -3.88 0.53 7.47
C TYR A 179 -5.28 0.07 7.03
N TYR A 180 -5.75 0.62 5.94
CA TYR A 180 -6.94 0.13 5.23
C TYR A 180 -6.48 -0.73 4.07
#